data_c6c2b649a9e1a41333dacbb3d8e0277a
#
_entry.id   c6c2b649a9e1a41333dacbb3d8e0277a
#
_cell.length_a   1.000
_cell.length_b   1.000
_cell.length_c   1.000
_cell.angle_alpha   90.00
_cell.angle_beta   90.00
_cell.angle_gamma   90.00
#
_symmetry.space_group_name_H-M   'P 1'
#
loop_
_entity.id
_entity.type
_entity.pdbx_description
1 polymer ?
#
loop_
_entity_poly.entity_id
_entity_poly.type
_entity_poly.pdbx_seq_one_letter_code
_entity_poly.pdbx_strand_id
1 'polypeptide(L)'
;KPGLGGTTLWLTGNIGGLMTSGPSDPIYDTFMKETITKPSHAKARAYGYSLASSVIDAFHAGNFEPSPDPTLTVRTLELELGIENFMLSLSTILGIIDSDPKFNLKPPFIHYLSEIAFIELGDATITGIPGELYPEIAVGGIENPQGADYSIDPQEVPHLRSQLPGKLNLMVNLANDTIGY
;
A
#
# COMPACT_ATOMS: atom_id res chain seq x y z
N LYS A 1 8.35 25.50 -8.69
CA LYS A 1 7.81 25.21 -10.04
C LYS A 1 6.30 25.43 -10.01
N PRO A 2 5.65 25.96 -11.07
CA PRO A 2 4.19 25.97 -11.16
C PRO A 2 3.68 24.52 -11.13
N GLY A 3 2.54 24.30 -10.47
CA GLY A 3 1.89 22.98 -10.47
C GLY A 3 1.37 22.62 -11.85
N LEU A 4 1.08 21.33 -12.03
CA LEU A 4 0.54 20.80 -13.29
C LEU A 4 -0.93 21.21 -13.53
N GLY A 5 -1.61 21.73 -12.48
CA GLY A 5 -3.06 21.91 -12.47
C GLY A 5 -3.80 20.58 -12.31
N GLY A 6 -5.11 20.62 -12.27
CA GLY A 6 -5.94 19.43 -12.15
C GLY A 6 -6.06 18.90 -10.71
N THR A 7 -6.51 17.65 -10.59
CA THR A 7 -6.71 16.96 -9.30
C THR A 7 -5.65 15.90 -9.10
N THR A 8 -5.07 15.85 -7.90
CA THR A 8 -4.12 14.81 -7.52
C THR A 8 -4.87 13.69 -6.81
N LEU A 9 -4.70 12.46 -7.28
CA LEU A 9 -5.13 11.26 -6.58
C LEU A 9 -3.93 10.65 -5.86
N TRP A 10 -4.06 10.50 -4.55
CA TRP A 10 -3.07 9.81 -3.72
C TRP A 10 -3.54 8.39 -3.44
N LEU A 11 -2.73 7.40 -3.79
CA LEU A 11 -3.00 5.99 -3.50
C LEU A 11 -1.87 5.45 -2.62
N THR A 12 -2.25 4.76 -1.55
CA THR A 12 -1.28 4.15 -0.63
C THR A 12 -0.62 2.96 -1.28
N GLY A 13 0.69 2.99 -1.40
CA GLY A 13 1.48 1.86 -1.90
C GLY A 13 1.69 0.77 -0.85
N ASN A 14 2.68 -0.10 -1.07
CA ASN A 14 2.99 -1.20 -0.16
C ASN A 14 3.70 -0.67 1.08
N ILE A 15 2.99 -0.63 2.20
CA ILE A 15 3.44 -0.01 3.45
C ILE A 15 3.64 -1.00 4.60
N GLY A 16 3.39 -2.30 4.37
CA GLY A 16 3.57 -3.32 5.40
C GLY A 16 4.96 -3.26 6.02
N GLY A 17 5.04 -3.13 7.34
CA GLY A 17 6.28 -2.94 8.07
C GLY A 17 6.93 -1.55 7.95
N LEU A 18 6.38 -0.63 7.17
CA LEU A 18 6.92 0.71 6.95
C LEU A 18 6.11 1.75 7.72
N MET A 19 6.51 2.05 8.94
CA MET A 19 5.79 2.99 9.80
C MET A 19 6.10 4.47 9.52
N THR A 20 7.30 4.77 9.04
CA THR A 20 7.74 6.15 8.78
C THR A 20 8.98 6.15 7.90
N SER A 21 9.23 7.29 7.25
CA SER A 21 10.56 7.55 6.69
C SER A 21 11.59 7.50 7.81
N GLY A 22 12.77 6.89 7.58
CA GLY A 22 13.80 6.72 8.59
C GLY A 22 13.97 7.96 9.48
N PRO A 23 13.72 7.85 10.80
CA PRO A 23 13.69 9.05 11.66
C PRO A 23 15.04 9.77 11.70
N SER A 24 16.12 9.06 11.49
CA SER A 24 17.49 9.59 11.46
C SER A 24 17.96 9.97 10.06
N ASP A 25 17.25 9.59 9.01
CA ASP A 25 17.69 9.82 7.64
C ASP A 25 17.57 11.31 7.29
N PRO A 26 18.65 11.92 6.80
CA PRO A 26 18.60 13.31 6.39
C PRO A 26 17.78 13.47 5.11
N ILE A 27 17.02 14.56 5.01
CA ILE A 27 16.40 15.00 3.77
C ILE A 27 16.80 16.44 3.47
N TYR A 28 17.10 16.69 2.21
CA TYR A 28 17.38 18.05 1.75
C TYR A 28 16.07 18.74 1.35
N ASP A 29 15.71 19.80 2.09
CA ASP A 29 14.59 20.66 1.72
C ASP A 29 15.02 21.59 0.58
N THR A 30 14.55 21.32 -0.62
CA THR A 30 14.88 22.10 -1.82
C THR A 30 14.32 23.53 -1.78
N PHE A 31 13.30 23.77 -0.97
CA PHE A 31 12.67 25.08 -0.83
C PHE A 31 13.42 25.95 0.19
N MET A 32 13.70 25.39 1.38
CA MET A 32 14.44 26.08 2.43
C MET A 32 15.96 26.03 2.24
N LYS A 33 16.44 25.18 1.32
CA LYS A 33 17.86 24.94 1.00
C LYS A 33 18.68 24.51 2.22
N GLU A 34 18.09 23.66 3.03
CA GLU A 34 18.73 23.11 4.23
C GLU A 34 18.52 21.58 4.33
N THR A 35 19.43 20.92 5.06
CA THR A 35 19.27 19.48 5.36
C THR A 35 18.64 19.33 6.73
N ILE A 36 17.51 18.58 6.75
CA ILE A 36 16.75 18.32 7.96
C ILE A 36 16.97 16.88 8.38
N THR A 37 17.47 16.68 9.60
CA THR A 37 17.76 15.35 10.17
C THR A 37 16.73 14.93 11.22
N LYS A 38 16.23 15.90 12.01
CA LYS A 38 15.33 15.59 13.13
C LYS A 38 13.89 15.44 12.67
N PRO A 39 13.11 14.51 13.24
CA PRO A 39 11.69 14.42 13.01
C PRO A 39 10.99 15.76 13.30
N SER A 40 10.24 16.26 12.33
CA SER A 40 9.56 17.55 12.42
C SER A 40 8.55 17.72 11.28
N HIS A 41 7.62 18.65 11.41
CA HIS A 41 6.75 19.06 10.31
C HIS A 41 7.54 19.59 9.10
N ALA A 42 8.68 20.25 9.33
CA ALA A 42 9.56 20.68 8.25
C ALA A 42 10.13 19.48 7.49
N LYS A 43 10.52 18.40 8.18
CA LYS A 43 11.00 17.17 7.55
C LYS A 43 9.89 16.50 6.71
N ALA A 44 8.68 16.40 7.24
CA ALA A 44 7.54 15.84 6.50
C ALA A 44 7.23 16.68 5.24
N ARG A 45 7.28 18.00 5.34
CA ARG A 45 7.11 18.89 4.19
C ARG A 45 8.22 18.70 3.15
N ALA A 46 9.46 18.53 3.57
CA ALA A 46 10.59 18.32 2.67
C ALA A 46 10.42 17.01 1.87
N TYR A 47 9.95 15.94 2.50
CA TYR A 47 9.59 14.69 1.81
C TYR A 47 8.48 14.92 0.79
N GLY A 48 7.42 15.64 1.16
CA GLY A 48 6.33 15.98 0.24
C GLY A 48 6.80 16.77 -0.97
N TYR A 49 7.66 17.76 -0.78
CA TYR A 49 8.23 18.54 -1.90
C TYR A 49 9.18 17.71 -2.77
N SER A 50 9.98 16.83 -2.19
CA SER A 50 10.86 15.94 -2.92
C SER A 50 10.04 15.01 -3.82
N LEU A 51 9.01 14.37 -3.28
CA LEU A 51 8.12 13.50 -4.02
C LEU A 51 7.37 14.25 -5.13
N ALA A 52 6.79 15.40 -4.82
CA ALA A 52 6.09 16.23 -5.80
C ALA A 52 7.02 16.68 -6.93
N SER A 53 8.26 17.05 -6.62
CA SER A 53 9.26 17.37 -7.65
C SER A 53 9.55 16.19 -8.56
N SER A 54 9.74 15.01 -7.99
CA SER A 54 10.00 13.78 -8.77
C SER A 54 8.84 13.45 -9.71
N VAL A 55 7.60 13.58 -9.25
CA VAL A 55 6.40 13.38 -10.08
C VAL A 55 6.33 14.40 -11.22
N ILE A 56 6.56 15.68 -10.92
CA ILE A 56 6.56 16.76 -11.93
C ILE A 56 7.68 16.55 -12.95
N ASP A 57 8.87 16.16 -12.50
CA ASP A 57 10.00 15.92 -13.39
C ASP A 57 9.76 14.70 -14.27
N ALA A 58 9.18 13.62 -13.72
CA ALA A 58 8.77 12.45 -14.49
C ALA A 58 7.69 12.81 -15.54
N PHE A 59 6.72 13.65 -15.16
CA PHE A 59 5.69 14.12 -16.10
C PHE A 59 6.30 14.90 -17.26
N HIS A 60 7.24 15.79 -17.00
CA HIS A 60 7.88 16.57 -18.06
C HIS A 60 8.87 15.77 -18.92
N ALA A 61 9.47 14.73 -18.35
CA ALA A 61 10.38 13.84 -19.08
C ALA A 61 9.65 12.69 -19.81
N GLY A 62 8.40 12.40 -19.41
CA GLY A 62 7.66 11.25 -19.91
C GLY A 62 7.12 11.45 -21.33
N ASN A 63 7.21 10.40 -22.11
CA ASN A 63 6.47 10.25 -23.35
C ASN A 63 5.15 9.58 -23.01
N PHE A 64 4.11 10.37 -22.81
CA PHE A 64 2.76 9.85 -22.55
C PHE A 64 2.09 9.57 -23.88
N GLU A 65 1.84 8.31 -24.16
CA GLU A 65 1.01 7.92 -25.28
C GLU A 65 -0.43 7.75 -24.79
N PRO A 66 -1.39 8.48 -25.36
CA PRO A 66 -2.79 8.29 -24.99
C PRO A 66 -3.23 6.88 -25.34
N SER A 67 -3.89 6.17 -24.41
CA SER A 67 -4.62 4.96 -24.75
C SER A 67 -5.90 5.36 -25.48
N PRO A 68 -6.10 4.98 -26.75
CA PRO A 68 -7.21 5.48 -27.55
C PRO A 68 -8.56 4.95 -27.07
N ASP A 69 -8.58 3.81 -26.43
CA ASP A 69 -9.83 3.16 -25.93
C ASP A 69 -9.50 2.28 -24.71
N PRO A 70 -9.33 2.88 -23.52
CA PRO A 70 -9.04 2.11 -22.33
C PRO A 70 -10.29 1.34 -21.90
N THR A 71 -10.27 0.02 -22.06
CA THR A 71 -11.29 -0.85 -21.46
C THR A 71 -11.13 -0.83 -19.95
N LEU A 72 -12.22 -0.60 -19.22
CA LEU A 72 -12.27 -0.72 -17.78
C LEU A 72 -12.94 -2.04 -17.39
N THR A 73 -12.22 -2.88 -16.68
CA THR A 73 -12.77 -4.10 -16.07
C THR A 73 -12.54 -4.05 -14.58
N VAL A 74 -13.57 -4.33 -13.79
CA VAL A 74 -13.49 -4.41 -12.33
C VAL A 74 -13.94 -5.79 -11.90
N ARG A 75 -13.13 -6.44 -11.06
CA ARG A 75 -13.45 -7.73 -10.44
C ARG A 75 -13.12 -7.62 -8.96
N THR A 76 -13.91 -8.30 -8.14
CA THR A 76 -13.64 -8.43 -6.71
C THR A 76 -13.59 -9.89 -6.32
N LEU A 77 -12.80 -10.17 -5.30
CA LEU A 77 -12.70 -11.46 -4.65
C LEU A 77 -12.96 -11.28 -3.16
N GLU A 78 -14.03 -11.88 -2.68
CA GLU A 78 -14.33 -11.91 -1.25
C GLU A 78 -13.28 -12.74 -0.50
N LEU A 79 -12.81 -12.20 0.61
CA LEU A 79 -11.89 -12.85 1.54
C LEU A 79 -12.61 -13.14 2.86
N GLU A 80 -12.42 -14.34 3.35
CA GLU A 80 -12.83 -14.74 4.69
C GLU A 80 -11.58 -15.04 5.53
N LEU A 81 -11.24 -14.13 6.46
CA LEU A 81 -10.01 -14.17 7.26
C LEU A 81 -10.34 -14.47 8.72
N GLY A 82 -9.84 -15.61 9.23
CA GLY A 82 -10.04 -15.99 10.61
C GLY A 82 -9.27 -15.10 11.59
N ILE A 83 -9.92 -14.68 12.67
CA ILE A 83 -9.32 -13.87 13.73
C ILE A 83 -8.81 -14.77 14.84
N GLU A 84 -7.51 -14.98 14.93
CA GLU A 84 -6.88 -15.77 15.99
C GLU A 84 -6.61 -14.95 17.25
N ASN A 85 -6.49 -13.63 17.14
CA ASN A 85 -6.23 -12.76 18.27
C ASN A 85 -7.50 -12.57 19.10
N PHE A 86 -7.46 -12.99 20.37
CA PHE A 86 -8.60 -12.91 21.29
C PHE A 86 -9.10 -11.48 21.51
N MET A 87 -8.20 -10.50 21.62
CA MET A 87 -8.59 -9.10 21.84
C MET A 87 -9.28 -8.51 20.61
N LEU A 88 -8.80 -8.82 19.42
CA LEU A 88 -9.47 -8.43 18.18
C LEU A 88 -10.84 -9.09 18.05
N SER A 89 -10.94 -10.39 18.36
CA SER A 89 -12.21 -11.11 18.37
C SER A 89 -13.20 -10.46 19.32
N LEU A 90 -12.76 -10.12 20.54
CA LEU A 90 -13.62 -9.48 21.54
C LEU A 90 -14.04 -8.07 21.08
N SER A 91 -13.14 -7.29 20.55
CA SER A 91 -13.41 -5.94 20.04
C SER A 91 -14.41 -5.96 18.88
N THR A 92 -14.33 -6.96 18.03
CA THR A 92 -15.27 -7.20 16.94
C THR A 92 -16.67 -7.54 17.48
N ILE A 93 -16.77 -8.46 18.45
CA ILE A 93 -18.05 -8.84 19.09
C ILE A 93 -18.71 -7.63 19.77
N LEU A 94 -17.92 -6.79 20.42
CA LEU A 94 -18.39 -5.60 21.12
C LEU A 94 -18.71 -4.43 20.18
N GLY A 95 -18.49 -4.57 18.87
CA GLY A 95 -18.72 -3.50 17.89
C GLY A 95 -17.77 -2.31 18.06
N ILE A 96 -16.59 -2.52 18.66
CA ILE A 96 -15.54 -1.49 18.78
C ILE A 96 -14.83 -1.34 17.43
N ILE A 97 -14.62 -2.46 16.76
CA ILE A 97 -14.10 -2.49 15.38
C ILE A 97 -15.32 -2.58 14.46
N ASP A 98 -15.42 -1.61 13.56
CA ASP A 98 -16.46 -1.59 12.53
C ASP A 98 -16.12 -2.63 11.46
N SER A 99 -16.74 -3.77 11.54
CA SER A 99 -16.51 -4.90 10.64
C SER A 99 -17.76 -5.78 10.57
N ASP A 100 -17.92 -6.51 9.49
CA ASP A 100 -18.94 -7.53 9.32
C ASP A 100 -18.39 -8.91 9.74
N PRO A 101 -18.54 -9.32 11.02
CA PRO A 101 -18.01 -10.59 11.49
C PRO A 101 -18.87 -11.76 11.02
N LYS A 102 -18.21 -12.82 10.57
CA LYS A 102 -18.82 -14.12 10.32
C LYS A 102 -18.45 -15.07 11.46
N PHE A 103 -19.44 -15.78 11.98
CA PHE A 103 -19.25 -16.72 13.06
C PHE A 103 -19.18 -18.17 12.51
N ASN A 104 -18.13 -18.87 12.90
CA ASN A 104 -17.93 -20.27 12.54
C ASN A 104 -18.04 -21.20 13.74
N LEU A 105 -18.41 -22.46 13.49
CA LEU A 105 -18.50 -23.50 14.52
C LEU A 105 -17.15 -24.11 14.90
N LYS A 106 -16.09 -23.83 14.13
CA LYS A 106 -14.72 -24.30 14.38
C LYS A 106 -13.77 -23.13 14.52
N PRO A 107 -12.71 -23.27 15.31
CA PRO A 107 -11.69 -22.23 15.42
C PRO A 107 -11.00 -21.94 14.07
N PRO A 108 -10.65 -20.67 13.81
CA PRO A 108 -11.07 -19.49 14.57
C PRO A 108 -12.58 -19.27 14.44
N PHE A 109 -13.25 -18.94 15.55
CA PHE A 109 -14.72 -18.84 15.59
C PHE A 109 -15.26 -17.56 14.96
N ILE A 110 -14.41 -16.56 14.80
CA ILE A 110 -14.76 -15.25 14.23
C ILE A 110 -13.88 -14.99 13.02
N HIS A 111 -14.51 -14.55 11.96
CA HIS A 111 -13.84 -14.21 10.71
C HIS A 111 -14.20 -12.79 10.29
N TYR A 112 -13.27 -12.10 9.69
CA TYR A 112 -13.54 -10.89 8.90
C TYR A 112 -13.95 -11.28 7.48
N LEU A 113 -15.00 -10.61 6.99
CA LEU A 113 -15.30 -10.57 5.57
C LEU A 113 -14.69 -9.31 4.98
N SER A 114 -13.90 -9.47 3.96
CA SER A 114 -13.27 -8.38 3.24
C SER A 114 -13.17 -8.71 1.76
N GLU A 115 -12.59 -7.83 0.96
CA GLU A 115 -12.43 -8.09 -0.47
C GLU A 115 -11.12 -7.56 -1.05
N ILE A 116 -10.62 -8.26 -2.06
CA ILE A 116 -9.57 -7.76 -2.94
C ILE A 116 -10.25 -7.23 -4.21
N ALA A 117 -9.91 -6.01 -4.60
CA ALA A 117 -10.34 -5.44 -5.87
C ALA A 117 -9.25 -5.58 -6.93
N PHE A 118 -9.66 -5.88 -8.13
CA PHE A 118 -8.80 -6.00 -9.30
C PHE A 118 -9.38 -5.16 -10.44
N ILE A 119 -8.65 -4.12 -10.82
CA ILE A 119 -9.08 -3.14 -11.81
C ILE A 119 -8.09 -3.17 -12.98
N GLU A 120 -8.58 -3.46 -14.17
CA GLU A 120 -7.83 -3.35 -15.41
C GLU A 120 -8.29 -2.08 -16.14
N LEU A 121 -7.34 -1.23 -16.47
CA LEU A 121 -7.57 0.00 -17.24
C LEU A 121 -6.57 0.06 -18.39
N GLY A 122 -6.96 -0.40 -19.56
CA GLY A 122 -6.06 -0.58 -20.69
C GLY A 122 -4.90 -1.53 -20.32
N ASP A 123 -3.68 -1.04 -20.43
CA ASP A 123 -2.45 -1.78 -20.07
C ASP A 123 -2.09 -1.75 -18.58
N ALA A 124 -2.83 -1.00 -17.78
CA ALA A 124 -2.59 -0.88 -16.34
C ALA A 124 -3.49 -1.82 -15.55
N THR A 125 -2.92 -2.42 -14.51
CA THR A 125 -3.64 -3.19 -13.50
C THR A 125 -3.48 -2.52 -12.14
N ILE A 126 -4.57 -2.33 -11.42
CA ILE A 126 -4.59 -1.82 -10.06
C ILE A 126 -5.21 -2.90 -9.18
N THR A 127 -4.44 -3.39 -8.19
CA THR A 127 -4.91 -4.36 -7.21
C THR A 127 -5.10 -3.66 -5.88
N GLY A 128 -6.35 -3.58 -5.41
CA GLY A 128 -6.71 -3.07 -4.10
C GLY A 128 -6.61 -4.18 -3.06
N ILE A 129 -5.81 -3.96 -2.01
CA ILE A 129 -5.53 -4.91 -0.94
C ILE A 129 -6.06 -4.32 0.36
N PRO A 130 -6.89 -5.06 1.12
CA PRO A 130 -7.61 -4.51 2.27
C PRO A 130 -6.75 -4.38 3.54
N GLY A 131 -5.45 -4.53 3.45
CA GLY A 131 -4.51 -4.41 4.56
C GLY A 131 -3.18 -3.85 4.11
N GLU A 132 -2.18 -3.92 4.97
CA GLU A 132 -0.81 -3.50 4.69
C GLU A 132 -0.01 -4.67 4.10
N LEU A 133 0.31 -4.58 2.81
CA LEU A 133 1.16 -5.56 2.14
C LEU A 133 2.63 -5.17 2.31
N TYR A 134 3.45 -6.13 2.72
CA TYR A 134 4.90 -5.95 2.75
C TYR A 134 5.47 -5.75 1.33
N PRO A 135 6.42 -4.82 1.14
CA PRO A 135 7.04 -4.59 -0.17
C PRO A 135 7.64 -5.84 -0.79
N GLU A 136 8.22 -6.73 0.01
CA GLU A 136 8.85 -7.98 -0.44
C GLU A 136 7.83 -8.92 -1.08
N ILE A 137 6.63 -9.03 -0.51
CA ILE A 137 5.55 -9.85 -1.08
C ILE A 137 5.02 -9.20 -2.37
N ALA A 138 5.00 -7.88 -2.40
CA ALA A 138 4.47 -7.12 -3.52
C ALA A 138 5.38 -7.15 -4.74
N VAL A 139 6.65 -6.80 -4.57
CA VAL A 139 7.60 -6.56 -5.67
C VAL A 139 8.82 -7.47 -5.65
N GLY A 140 8.95 -8.33 -4.65
CA GLY A 140 10.12 -9.15 -4.42
C GLY A 140 11.21 -8.39 -3.70
N GLY A 141 12.27 -9.09 -3.39
CA GLY A 141 13.41 -8.58 -2.65
C GLY A 141 13.71 -9.49 -1.47
N ILE A 142 14.77 -9.18 -0.76
CA ILE A 142 15.20 -9.91 0.41
C ILE A 142 15.15 -8.96 1.58
N GLU A 143 14.57 -9.44 2.67
CA GLU A 143 14.60 -8.74 3.94
C GLU A 143 16.03 -8.44 4.37
N ASN A 144 16.27 -7.23 4.82
CA ASN A 144 17.59 -6.81 5.29
C ASN A 144 17.46 -5.82 6.47
N PRO A 145 18.04 -6.12 7.63
CA PRO A 145 18.91 -7.27 7.92
C PRO A 145 18.11 -8.56 8.13
N GLN A 146 18.78 -9.69 7.89
CA GLN A 146 18.20 -11.00 8.13
C GLN A 146 17.71 -11.14 9.57
N GLY A 147 16.50 -11.65 9.75
CA GLY A 147 15.85 -11.79 11.05
C GLY A 147 15.13 -10.54 11.54
N ALA A 148 14.99 -9.48 10.71
CA ALA A 148 14.20 -8.31 11.02
C ALA A 148 12.69 -8.63 11.09
N ASP A 149 12.28 -9.76 10.55
CA ASP A 149 10.94 -10.35 10.60
C ASP A 149 10.68 -11.21 11.85
N TYR A 150 11.36 -10.96 12.95
CA TYR A 150 11.29 -11.76 14.18
C TYR A 150 11.81 -13.20 14.03
N SER A 151 12.74 -13.43 13.12
CA SER A 151 13.31 -14.74 12.81
C SER A 151 12.31 -15.76 12.24
N ILE A 152 11.27 -15.28 11.61
CA ILE A 152 10.40 -16.08 10.77
C ILE A 152 11.11 -16.22 9.43
N ASP A 153 11.32 -17.47 8.99
CA ASP A 153 11.93 -17.70 7.68
C ASP A 153 11.04 -17.07 6.59
N PRO A 154 11.57 -16.18 5.76
CA PRO A 154 10.79 -15.56 4.71
C PRO A 154 10.25 -16.63 3.77
N GLN A 155 8.95 -16.62 3.52
CA GLN A 155 8.38 -17.50 2.52
C GLN A 155 8.78 -17.00 1.14
N GLU A 156 9.65 -17.74 0.48
CA GLU A 156 9.96 -17.50 -0.93
C GLU A 156 8.76 -17.87 -1.80
N VAL A 157 7.89 -16.92 -2.01
CA VAL A 157 6.79 -17.04 -2.97
C VAL A 157 7.08 -16.12 -4.15
N PRO A 158 6.61 -16.44 -5.35
CA PRO A 158 6.68 -15.50 -6.46
C PRO A 158 5.96 -14.22 -6.07
N HIS A 159 6.65 -13.07 -6.15
CA HIS A 159 6.06 -11.80 -5.77
C HIS A 159 4.82 -11.47 -6.63
N LEU A 160 3.84 -10.80 -6.03
CA LEU A 160 2.53 -10.60 -6.65
C LEU A 160 2.61 -9.85 -7.98
N ARG A 161 3.45 -8.82 -8.07
CA ARG A 161 3.58 -8.04 -9.30
C ARG A 161 3.94 -8.88 -10.51
N SER A 162 4.74 -9.94 -10.35
CA SER A 162 5.12 -10.82 -11.46
C SER A 162 3.99 -11.74 -11.93
N GLN A 163 2.94 -11.88 -11.14
CA GLN A 163 1.81 -12.75 -11.42
C GLN A 163 0.61 -11.99 -12.01
N LEU A 164 0.66 -10.67 -11.99
CA LEU A 164 -0.41 -9.82 -12.49
C LEU A 164 -0.27 -9.61 -14.01
N PRO A 165 -1.38 -9.68 -14.77
CA PRO A 165 -1.36 -9.28 -16.17
C PRO A 165 -1.18 -7.76 -16.28
N GLY A 166 -0.76 -7.30 -17.42
CA GLY A 166 -0.59 -5.86 -17.64
C GLY A 166 0.86 -5.41 -17.59
N LYS A 167 1.13 -4.33 -18.30
CA LYS A 167 2.48 -3.75 -18.39
C LYS A 167 2.82 -2.90 -17.16
N LEU A 168 1.79 -2.27 -16.59
CA LEU A 168 1.90 -1.45 -15.38
C LEU A 168 1.03 -2.06 -14.29
N ASN A 169 1.66 -2.62 -13.26
CA ASN A 169 0.97 -3.25 -12.14
C ASN A 169 1.15 -2.39 -10.88
N LEU A 170 0.07 -1.78 -10.44
CA LEU A 170 -0.02 -0.98 -9.22
C LEU A 170 -0.73 -1.79 -8.13
N MET A 171 -0.20 -1.76 -6.91
CA MET A 171 -0.85 -2.32 -5.74
C MET A 171 -1.16 -1.18 -4.78
N VAL A 172 -2.41 -1.13 -4.35
CA VAL A 172 -2.95 -0.11 -3.45
C VAL A 172 -3.34 -0.80 -2.16
N ASN A 173 -2.70 -0.42 -1.07
CA ASN A 173 -2.96 -0.95 0.26
C ASN A 173 -4.04 -0.15 0.98
N LEU A 174 -4.63 -0.74 2.01
CA LEU A 174 -5.75 -0.18 2.78
C LEU A 174 -6.90 0.25 1.84
N ALA A 175 -7.13 -0.58 0.83
CA ALA A 175 -8.18 -0.36 -0.16
C ALA A 175 -9.38 -1.25 0.15
N ASN A 176 -10.57 -0.66 0.14
CA ASN A 176 -11.87 -1.24 0.50
C ASN A 176 -12.03 -1.53 1.99
N ASP A 177 -10.94 -1.80 2.71
CA ASP A 177 -10.93 -2.12 4.13
C ASP A 177 -9.57 -1.78 4.74
N THR A 178 -9.48 -1.85 6.08
CA THR A 178 -8.27 -1.56 6.86
C THR A 178 -7.96 -2.71 7.83
N ILE A 179 -7.81 -3.92 7.30
CA ILE A 179 -7.55 -5.10 8.13
C ILE A 179 -6.28 -4.93 8.95
N GLY A 180 -6.42 -5.07 10.26
CA GLY A 180 -5.34 -4.89 11.23
C GLY A 180 -5.42 -3.60 12.06
N TYR A 181 -6.41 -2.76 11.79
CA TYR A 181 -6.67 -1.49 12.48
C TYR A 181 -8.02 -1.46 13.15
#